data_454ebb05d91ca0b1881d714f6af360fa
#
_entry.id   454ebb05d91ca0b1881d714f6af360fa
#
_cell.length_a   1.000
_cell.length_b   1.000
_cell.length_c   1.000
_cell.angle_alpha   90.00
_cell.angle_beta   90.00
_cell.angle_gamma   90.00
#
_symmetry.space_group_name_H-M   'P 1'
#
loop_
_entity.id
_entity.type
_entity.pdbx_description
1 polymer ?
#
loop_
_entity_poly.entity_id
_entity_poly.type
_entity_poly.pdbx_seq_one_letter_code
_entity_poly.pdbx_strand_id
1 'polypeptide(L)'
;MGILIDLDQTLINSQAAERFRRNKQWPDVYKMIPQLHPYPNISKLLQELKDIGVPICIVTSSPRPYCEKVIKYCGWKIDATICYHDTKKHKPHAEPIQKALATLKIKPETAVAIGDAAKDTQAAKSAGVLSIGAIWGSLEKNLLRNSKPDIICETVEDLRGFLLLKYG
;
A
#
# COMPACT_ATOMS: atom_id res chain seq x y z
N MET A 1 -3.68 6.15 -15.61
CA MET A 1 -2.57 6.13 -14.63
C MET A 1 -3.13 6.01 -13.23
N GLY A 2 -2.35 5.46 -12.29
CA GLY A 2 -2.80 5.38 -10.90
C GLY A 2 -1.83 4.63 -10.00
N ILE A 3 -2.08 4.71 -8.70
CA ILE A 3 -1.23 4.16 -7.67
C ILE A 3 -2.01 3.13 -6.85
N LEU A 4 -1.44 1.93 -6.75
CA LEU A 4 -1.90 0.84 -5.90
C LEU A 4 -0.89 0.70 -4.77
N ILE A 5 -1.29 0.91 -3.52
CA ILE A 5 -0.33 0.99 -2.42
C ILE A 5 -0.82 0.16 -1.22
N ASP A 6 0.10 -0.60 -0.62
CA ASP A 6 -0.20 -1.32 0.61
C ASP A 6 -0.33 -0.36 1.81
N LEU A 7 -0.98 -0.81 2.87
CA LEU A 7 -1.27 0.01 4.05
C LEU A 7 -0.21 -0.17 5.13
N ASP A 8 -0.17 -1.37 5.71
CA ASP A 8 0.65 -1.66 6.89
C ASP A 8 2.12 -1.77 6.52
N GLN A 9 2.99 -1.06 7.23
CA GLN A 9 4.45 -1.00 6.98
C GLN A 9 4.83 -0.39 5.62
N THR A 10 3.86 0.20 4.93
CA THR A 10 4.09 0.97 3.70
C THR A 10 3.64 2.43 3.88
N LEU A 11 2.36 2.64 4.19
CA LEU A 11 1.81 3.97 4.51
C LEU A 11 1.92 4.30 5.99
N ILE A 12 1.63 3.31 6.86
CA ILE A 12 1.58 3.48 8.30
C ILE A 12 2.51 2.47 9.00
N ASN A 13 3.25 2.94 9.99
CA ASN A 13 3.97 2.06 10.91
C ASN A 13 2.97 1.47 11.90
N SER A 14 2.55 0.24 11.64
CA SER A 14 1.62 -0.51 12.48
C SER A 14 2.31 -1.59 13.34
N GLN A 15 3.63 -1.54 13.48
CA GLN A 15 4.41 -2.55 14.20
C GLN A 15 3.97 -2.68 15.67
N ALA A 16 3.58 -1.60 16.32
CA ALA A 16 3.08 -1.64 17.70
C ALA A 16 1.81 -2.51 17.85
N ALA A 17 0.98 -2.61 16.80
CA ALA A 17 -0.23 -3.43 16.78
C ALA A 17 -0.02 -4.83 16.18
N GLU A 18 1.18 -5.17 15.73
CA GLU A 18 1.47 -6.39 14.97
C GLU A 18 1.03 -7.67 15.69
N ARG A 19 1.31 -7.78 16.99
CA ARG A 19 0.89 -8.94 17.80
C ARG A 19 -0.63 -9.13 17.80
N PHE A 20 -1.39 -8.06 17.99
CA PHE A 20 -2.86 -8.10 17.98
C PHE A 20 -3.40 -8.40 16.59
N ARG A 21 -2.79 -7.84 15.53
CA ARG A 21 -3.18 -8.10 14.13
C ARG A 21 -2.96 -9.58 13.76
N ARG A 22 -1.82 -10.16 14.11
CA ARG A 22 -1.54 -11.59 13.88
C ARG A 22 -2.54 -12.51 14.58
N ASN A 23 -2.94 -12.15 15.78
CA ASN A 23 -3.90 -12.90 16.57
C ASN A 23 -5.36 -12.55 16.23
N LYS A 24 -5.60 -11.70 15.21
CA LYS A 24 -6.93 -11.24 14.80
C LYS A 24 -7.74 -10.58 15.93
N GLN A 25 -7.08 -9.98 16.91
CA GLN A 25 -7.67 -9.27 18.03
C GLN A 25 -8.03 -7.83 17.61
N TRP A 26 -8.94 -7.71 16.65
CA TRP A 26 -9.29 -6.45 16.00
C TRP A 26 -9.78 -5.36 16.93
N PRO A 27 -10.60 -5.65 17.99
CA PRO A 27 -11.00 -4.62 18.97
C PRO A 27 -9.79 -3.94 19.63
N ASP A 28 -8.72 -4.71 19.93
CA ASP A 28 -7.50 -4.16 20.54
C ASP A 28 -6.66 -3.39 19.52
N VAL A 29 -6.60 -3.89 18.28
CA VAL A 29 -5.96 -3.15 17.17
C VAL A 29 -6.62 -1.79 16.98
N TYR A 30 -7.95 -1.71 17.00
CA TYR A 30 -8.67 -0.44 16.83
C TYR A 30 -8.35 0.58 17.93
N LYS A 31 -8.21 0.13 19.18
CA LYS A 31 -7.80 1.00 20.31
C LYS A 31 -6.39 1.56 20.14
N MET A 32 -5.53 0.86 19.38
CA MET A 32 -4.14 1.27 19.14
C MET A 32 -3.99 2.24 17.97
N ILE A 33 -5.01 2.43 17.12
CA ILE A 33 -4.89 3.31 15.94
C ILE A 33 -4.32 4.70 16.27
N PRO A 34 -4.69 5.38 17.39
CA PRO A 34 -4.09 6.65 17.75
C PRO A 34 -2.58 6.61 18.05
N GLN A 35 -2.02 5.43 18.25
CA GLN A 35 -0.59 5.22 18.51
C GLN A 35 0.17 4.80 17.24
N LEU A 36 -0.55 4.55 16.13
CA LEU A 36 0.04 4.21 14.84
C LEU A 36 0.27 5.51 14.06
N HIS A 37 1.44 5.63 13.46
CA HIS A 37 1.81 6.86 12.75
C HIS A 37 2.14 6.60 11.29
N PRO A 38 1.69 7.46 10.37
CA PRO A 38 2.22 7.47 9.01
C PRO A 38 3.74 7.54 9.01
N TYR A 39 4.37 6.90 8.05
CA TYR A 39 5.80 7.16 7.83
C TYR A 39 6.01 8.64 7.48
N PRO A 40 7.17 9.24 7.82
CA PRO A 40 7.47 10.62 7.50
C PRO A 40 7.20 10.93 6.02
N ASN A 41 6.56 12.06 5.74
CA ASN A 41 6.20 12.56 4.42
C ASN A 41 5.11 11.76 3.66
N ILE A 42 4.60 10.65 4.16
CA ILE A 42 3.52 9.88 3.48
C ILE A 42 2.27 10.75 3.27
N SER A 43 1.77 11.41 4.32
CA SER A 43 0.55 12.22 4.19
C SER A 43 0.72 13.37 3.20
N LYS A 44 1.91 13.97 3.16
CA LYS A 44 2.27 15.01 2.18
C LYS A 44 2.28 14.43 0.76
N LEU A 45 2.92 13.30 0.56
CA LEU A 45 2.98 12.62 -0.75
C LEU A 45 1.58 12.28 -1.27
N LEU A 46 0.72 11.69 -0.43
CA LEU A 46 -0.65 11.37 -0.83
C LEU A 46 -1.43 12.62 -1.24
N GLN A 47 -1.26 13.74 -0.53
CA GLN A 47 -1.91 15.00 -0.89
C GLN A 47 -1.37 15.56 -2.22
N GLU A 48 -0.05 15.59 -2.43
CA GLU A 48 0.57 16.04 -3.68
C GLU A 48 0.06 15.24 -4.89
N LEU A 49 -0.04 13.91 -4.75
CA LEU A 49 -0.58 13.04 -5.81
C LEU A 49 -2.06 13.33 -6.10
N LYS A 50 -2.85 13.61 -5.08
CA LYS A 50 -4.25 14.03 -5.26
C LYS A 50 -4.36 15.38 -5.96
N ASP A 51 -3.49 16.33 -5.62
CA ASP A 51 -3.49 17.69 -6.21
C ASP A 51 -3.19 17.65 -7.71
N ILE A 52 -2.38 16.70 -8.18
CA ILE A 52 -2.12 16.47 -9.60
C ILE A 52 -3.09 15.47 -10.25
N GLY A 53 -4.13 15.04 -9.53
CA GLY A 53 -5.20 14.20 -10.08
C GLY A 53 -4.86 12.72 -10.26
N VAL A 54 -3.85 12.21 -9.59
CA VAL A 54 -3.49 10.78 -9.65
C VAL A 54 -4.38 9.97 -8.72
N PRO A 55 -5.17 9.00 -9.23
CA PRO A 55 -6.02 8.16 -8.39
C PRO A 55 -5.20 7.18 -7.56
N ILE A 56 -5.60 7.00 -6.30
CA ILE A 56 -4.93 6.17 -5.31
C ILE A 56 -5.88 5.09 -4.80
N CYS A 57 -5.46 3.82 -4.89
CA CYS A 57 -6.14 2.69 -4.27
C CYS A 57 -5.25 2.04 -3.21
N ILE A 58 -5.73 1.90 -1.99
CA ILE A 58 -5.09 1.05 -0.99
C ILE A 58 -5.45 -0.40 -1.24
N VAL A 59 -4.43 -1.27 -1.34
CA VAL A 59 -4.58 -2.73 -1.53
C VAL A 59 -3.94 -3.43 -0.33
N THR A 60 -4.76 -3.83 0.64
CA THR A 60 -4.29 -4.35 1.92
C THR A 60 -4.79 -5.76 2.22
N SER A 61 -3.99 -6.55 2.93
CA SER A 61 -4.40 -7.83 3.52
C SER A 61 -5.13 -7.66 4.86
N SER A 62 -5.33 -6.44 5.32
CA SER A 62 -6.11 -6.12 6.52
C SER A 62 -7.62 -6.02 6.22
N PRO A 63 -8.50 -6.22 7.22
CA PRO A 63 -9.94 -6.10 7.03
C PRO A 63 -10.36 -4.64 6.81
N ARG A 64 -11.47 -4.46 6.08
CA ARG A 64 -12.01 -3.15 5.72
C ARG A 64 -12.25 -2.22 6.91
N PRO A 65 -12.86 -2.64 8.04
CA PRO A 65 -13.06 -1.73 9.16
C PRO A 65 -11.77 -1.14 9.72
N TYR A 66 -10.68 -1.91 9.74
CA TYR A 66 -9.37 -1.41 10.15
C TYR A 66 -8.83 -0.37 9.14
N CYS A 67 -8.82 -0.72 7.87
CA CYS A 67 -8.36 0.16 6.79
C CYS A 67 -9.09 1.51 6.81
N GLU A 68 -10.41 1.50 6.88
CA GLU A 68 -11.23 2.72 6.90
C GLU A 68 -11.00 3.57 8.16
N LYS A 69 -10.82 2.94 9.32
CA LYS A 69 -10.49 3.65 10.56
C LYS A 69 -9.14 4.35 10.49
N VAL A 70 -8.12 3.69 9.91
CA VAL A 70 -6.79 4.27 9.70
C VAL A 70 -6.87 5.45 8.73
N ILE A 71 -7.53 5.29 7.57
CA ILE A 71 -7.70 6.35 6.57
C ILE A 71 -8.36 7.58 7.20
N LYS A 72 -9.45 7.36 7.94
CA LYS A 72 -10.18 8.42 8.64
C LYS A 72 -9.33 9.12 9.69
N TYR A 73 -8.60 8.36 10.49
CA TYR A 73 -7.74 8.89 11.54
C TYR A 73 -6.60 9.75 10.97
N CYS A 74 -5.97 9.30 9.88
CA CYS A 74 -4.90 10.03 9.20
C CYS A 74 -5.41 11.18 8.30
N GLY A 75 -6.72 11.29 8.06
CA GLY A 75 -7.31 12.32 7.20
C GLY A 75 -6.96 12.16 5.72
N TRP A 76 -6.63 10.96 5.26
CA TRP A 76 -6.23 10.72 3.88
C TRP A 76 -7.41 10.72 2.91
N LYS A 77 -7.19 11.29 1.72
CA LYS A 77 -8.14 11.24 0.60
C LYS A 77 -7.74 10.11 -0.34
N ILE A 78 -8.44 8.99 -0.26
CA ILE A 78 -8.19 7.76 -1.04
C ILE A 78 -9.37 7.50 -1.97
N ASP A 79 -9.12 7.13 -3.23
CA ASP A 79 -10.18 6.93 -4.23
C ASP A 79 -10.85 5.56 -4.11
N ALA A 80 -10.08 4.53 -3.72
CA ALA A 80 -10.60 3.17 -3.55
C ALA A 80 -9.78 2.38 -2.53
N THR A 81 -10.38 1.33 -1.99
CA THR A 81 -9.72 0.37 -1.11
C THR A 81 -10.09 -1.06 -1.51
N ILE A 82 -9.11 -1.92 -1.60
CA ILE A 82 -9.27 -3.38 -1.74
C ILE A 82 -8.71 -4.01 -0.47
N CYS A 83 -9.60 -4.57 0.33
CA CYS A 83 -9.30 -5.16 1.62
C CYS A 83 -9.39 -6.69 1.59
N TYR A 84 -9.03 -7.36 2.68
CA TYR A 84 -8.92 -8.82 2.73
C TYR A 84 -10.13 -9.56 2.16
N HIS A 85 -11.35 -9.19 2.56
CA HIS A 85 -12.58 -9.90 2.14
C HIS A 85 -13.11 -9.48 0.76
N ASP A 86 -12.46 -8.55 0.08
CA ASP A 86 -12.89 -8.10 -1.24
C ASP A 86 -12.48 -9.06 -2.36
N THR A 87 -11.57 -9.99 -2.09
CA THR A 87 -11.06 -10.97 -3.06
C THR A 87 -11.08 -12.38 -2.48
N LYS A 88 -11.17 -13.38 -3.34
CA LYS A 88 -11.09 -14.80 -2.94
C LYS A 88 -9.64 -15.23 -2.76
N LYS A 89 -8.76 -14.75 -3.62
CA LYS A 89 -7.32 -15.00 -3.55
C LYS A 89 -6.61 -13.72 -3.10
N HIS A 90 -5.60 -13.89 -2.26
CA HIS A 90 -4.87 -12.80 -1.63
C HIS A 90 -3.45 -12.69 -2.17
N LYS A 91 -2.77 -11.55 -1.90
CA LYS A 91 -1.33 -11.42 -2.21
C LYS A 91 -0.55 -12.64 -1.65
N PRO A 92 0.28 -13.31 -2.42
CA PRO A 92 0.95 -12.90 -3.67
C PRO A 92 0.17 -13.11 -4.96
N HIS A 93 -1.11 -13.55 -4.94
CA HIS A 93 -1.92 -13.69 -6.13
C HIS A 93 -2.27 -12.32 -6.74
N ALA A 94 -2.43 -12.28 -8.07
CA ALA A 94 -2.73 -11.04 -8.81
C ALA A 94 -4.12 -10.44 -8.53
N GLU A 95 -5.08 -11.22 -8.04
CA GLU A 95 -6.50 -10.84 -7.93
C GLU A 95 -6.73 -9.50 -7.19
N PRO A 96 -6.09 -9.18 -6.04
CA PRO A 96 -6.28 -7.88 -5.39
C PRO A 96 -5.82 -6.70 -6.25
N ILE A 97 -4.72 -6.86 -6.99
CA ILE A 97 -4.19 -5.84 -7.89
C ILE A 97 -5.12 -5.66 -9.10
N GLN A 98 -5.55 -6.76 -9.71
CA GLN A 98 -6.50 -6.74 -10.84
C GLN A 98 -7.82 -6.07 -10.45
N LYS A 99 -8.33 -6.35 -9.25
CA LYS A 99 -9.54 -5.71 -8.73
C LYS A 99 -9.35 -4.21 -8.51
N ALA A 100 -8.20 -3.79 -7.99
CA ALA A 100 -7.86 -2.37 -7.84
C ALA A 100 -7.81 -1.64 -9.18
N LEU A 101 -7.16 -2.24 -10.19
CA LEU A 101 -7.11 -1.70 -11.56
C LEU A 101 -8.52 -1.53 -12.15
N ALA A 102 -9.36 -2.55 -12.00
CA ALA A 102 -10.76 -2.51 -12.47
C ALA A 102 -11.57 -1.43 -11.76
N THR A 103 -11.40 -1.29 -10.44
CA THR A 103 -12.10 -0.28 -9.63
C THR A 103 -11.70 1.13 -10.03
N LEU A 104 -10.41 1.39 -10.26
CA LEU A 104 -9.91 2.68 -10.73
C LEU A 104 -10.11 2.90 -12.24
N LYS A 105 -10.53 1.86 -12.99
CA LYS A 105 -10.67 1.89 -14.46
C LYS A 105 -9.37 2.27 -15.18
N ILE A 106 -8.25 1.75 -14.69
CA ILE A 106 -6.91 2.01 -15.26
C ILE A 106 -6.28 0.73 -15.81
N LYS A 107 -5.36 0.90 -16.75
CA LYS A 107 -4.62 -0.21 -17.36
C LYS A 107 -3.36 -0.55 -16.55
N PRO A 108 -2.93 -1.84 -16.51
CA PRO A 108 -1.75 -2.26 -15.76
C PRO A 108 -0.48 -1.46 -16.09
N GLU A 109 -0.22 -1.21 -17.36
CA GLU A 109 0.97 -0.50 -17.85
C GLU A 109 1.02 0.98 -17.44
N THR A 110 -0.10 1.55 -16.99
CA THR A 110 -0.18 2.94 -16.51
C THR A 110 -0.20 3.06 -14.99
N ALA A 111 -0.14 1.91 -14.30
CA ALA A 111 -0.19 1.84 -12.85
C ALA A 111 1.18 1.52 -12.23
N VAL A 112 1.33 1.83 -10.96
CA VAL A 112 2.41 1.33 -10.11
C VAL A 112 1.80 0.66 -8.88
N ALA A 113 2.46 -0.40 -8.38
CA ALA A 113 2.07 -1.07 -7.15
C ALA A 113 3.23 -1.00 -6.15
N ILE A 114 2.94 -0.52 -4.95
CA ILE A 114 3.94 -0.21 -3.90
C ILE A 114 3.63 -1.05 -2.67
N GLY A 115 4.64 -1.75 -2.14
CA GLY A 115 4.49 -2.53 -0.92
C GLY A 115 5.82 -2.88 -0.27
N ASP A 116 5.77 -3.29 1.00
CA ASP A 116 6.93 -3.56 1.85
C ASP A 116 7.32 -5.05 1.92
N ALA A 117 6.52 -5.94 1.32
CA ALA A 117 6.73 -7.39 1.39
C ALA A 117 6.88 -8.05 0.01
N ALA A 118 7.57 -9.20 -0.04
CA ALA A 118 7.74 -9.97 -1.27
C ALA A 118 6.41 -10.31 -1.95
N LYS A 119 5.35 -10.58 -1.18
CA LYS A 119 4.01 -10.86 -1.69
C LYS A 119 3.40 -9.70 -2.49
N ASP A 120 3.76 -8.46 -2.17
CA ASP A 120 3.30 -7.26 -2.89
C ASP A 120 3.95 -7.21 -4.27
N THR A 121 5.27 -7.40 -4.33
CA THR A 121 6.03 -7.50 -5.59
C THR A 121 5.48 -8.61 -6.50
N GLN A 122 5.26 -9.81 -5.93
CA GLN A 122 4.78 -10.96 -6.68
C GLN A 122 3.37 -10.72 -7.24
N ALA A 123 2.46 -10.16 -6.44
CA ALA A 123 1.10 -9.80 -6.86
C ALA A 123 1.12 -8.76 -8.00
N ALA A 124 1.94 -7.72 -7.86
CA ALA A 124 2.10 -6.68 -8.88
C ALA A 124 2.59 -7.26 -10.22
N LYS A 125 3.69 -8.04 -10.18
CA LYS A 125 4.26 -8.67 -11.38
C LYS A 125 3.28 -9.62 -12.04
N SER A 126 2.57 -10.45 -11.26
CA SER A 126 1.55 -11.36 -11.78
C SER A 126 0.36 -10.64 -12.42
N ALA A 127 0.13 -9.38 -12.06
CA ALA A 127 -0.90 -8.53 -12.67
C ALA A 127 -0.38 -7.64 -13.81
N GLY A 128 0.91 -7.73 -14.16
CA GLY A 128 1.53 -6.90 -15.19
C GLY A 128 1.71 -5.43 -14.79
N VAL A 129 1.80 -5.15 -13.49
CA VAL A 129 1.97 -3.79 -12.93
C VAL A 129 3.39 -3.59 -12.47
N LEU A 130 3.97 -2.42 -12.74
CA LEU A 130 5.29 -2.02 -12.26
C LEU A 130 5.32 -2.05 -10.73
N SER A 131 6.23 -2.85 -10.18
CA SER A 131 6.35 -3.10 -8.75
C SER A 131 7.42 -2.22 -8.09
N ILE A 132 7.07 -1.59 -6.97
CA ILE A 132 7.98 -0.76 -6.17
C ILE A 132 8.10 -1.34 -4.76
N GLY A 133 9.30 -1.70 -4.37
CA GLY A 133 9.61 -2.19 -3.03
C GLY A 133 9.85 -1.03 -2.06
N ALA A 134 9.04 -0.95 -1.01
CA ALA A 134 9.10 0.04 0.06
C ALA A 134 10.00 -0.45 1.21
N ILE A 135 11.30 -0.18 1.14
CA ILE A 135 12.26 -0.68 2.13
C ILE A 135 12.10 0.00 3.49
N TRP A 136 11.68 1.27 3.52
CA TRP A 136 11.60 2.07 4.76
C TRP A 136 10.74 1.43 5.87
N GLY A 137 9.72 0.64 5.51
CA GLY A 137 8.83 -0.01 6.46
C GLY A 137 8.94 -1.54 6.48
N SER A 138 9.75 -2.13 5.59
CA SER A 138 9.85 -3.58 5.46
C SER A 138 10.48 -4.23 6.69
N LEU A 139 9.79 -5.21 7.25
CA LEU A 139 10.28 -6.07 8.33
C LEU A 139 11.16 -7.21 7.79
N GLU A 140 11.08 -7.50 6.48
CA GLU A 140 11.78 -8.59 5.79
C GLU A 140 12.51 -8.08 4.54
N LYS A 141 13.41 -7.10 4.74
CA LYS A 141 14.09 -6.36 3.65
C LYS A 141 14.78 -7.29 2.64
N ASN A 142 15.43 -8.35 3.11
CA ASN A 142 16.11 -9.30 2.22
C ASN A 142 15.12 -10.09 1.37
N LEU A 143 14.00 -10.54 1.92
CA LEU A 143 12.95 -11.21 1.16
C LEU A 143 12.31 -10.28 0.13
N LEU A 144 12.08 -9.01 0.50
CA LEU A 144 11.59 -8.01 -0.43
C LEU A 144 12.58 -7.80 -1.59
N ARG A 145 13.87 -7.61 -1.31
CA ARG A 145 14.91 -7.47 -2.36
C ARG A 145 14.99 -8.72 -3.24
N ASN A 146 14.95 -9.91 -2.65
CA ASN A 146 15.01 -11.18 -3.37
C ASN A 146 13.78 -11.43 -4.25
N SER A 147 12.64 -10.81 -3.97
CA SER A 147 11.47 -10.84 -4.84
C SER A 147 11.64 -10.00 -6.13
N LYS A 148 12.74 -9.24 -6.22
CA LYS A 148 13.17 -8.43 -7.37
C LYS A 148 12.07 -7.46 -7.82
N PRO A 149 11.62 -6.51 -6.98
CA PRO A 149 10.75 -5.44 -7.46
C PRO A 149 11.45 -4.67 -8.60
N ASP A 150 10.67 -4.08 -9.50
CA ASP A 150 11.21 -3.34 -10.64
C ASP A 150 11.97 -2.09 -10.17
N ILE A 151 11.52 -1.49 -9.06
CA ILE A 151 12.16 -0.35 -8.40
C ILE A 151 12.22 -0.62 -6.91
N ILE A 152 13.31 -0.21 -6.28
CA ILE A 152 13.48 -0.23 -4.81
C ILE A 152 13.62 1.22 -4.34
N CYS A 153 12.78 1.60 -3.38
CA CYS A 153 12.86 2.87 -2.69
C CYS A 153 13.28 2.63 -1.24
N GLU A 154 14.41 3.20 -0.83
CA GLU A 154 14.91 3.10 0.55
C GLU A 154 14.11 4.00 1.48
N THR A 155 13.65 5.14 0.96
CA THR A 155 12.93 6.18 1.69
C THR A 155 11.64 6.57 0.98
N VAL A 156 10.74 7.21 1.72
CA VAL A 156 9.51 7.82 1.14
C VAL A 156 9.87 8.93 0.14
N GLU A 157 10.99 9.63 0.34
CA GLU A 157 11.42 10.69 -0.55
C GLU A 157 11.90 10.14 -1.91
N ASP A 158 12.54 8.96 -1.93
CA ASP A 158 12.87 8.27 -3.18
C ASP A 158 11.59 7.94 -3.97
N LEU A 159 10.58 7.42 -3.27
CA LEU A 159 9.28 7.14 -3.87
C LEU A 159 8.64 8.43 -4.41
N ARG A 160 8.65 9.49 -3.62
CA ARG A 160 8.11 10.80 -4.01
C ARG A 160 8.76 11.31 -5.29
N GLY A 161 10.09 11.32 -5.33
CA GLY A 161 10.86 11.74 -6.51
C GLY A 161 10.47 10.97 -7.76
N PHE A 162 10.39 9.64 -7.66
CA PHE A 162 9.96 8.79 -8.77
C PHE A 162 8.52 9.09 -9.23
N LEU A 163 7.57 9.16 -8.30
CA LEU A 163 6.16 9.35 -8.65
C LEU A 163 5.88 10.72 -9.25
N LEU A 164 6.48 11.77 -8.73
CA LEU A 164 6.32 13.13 -9.28
C LEU A 164 6.99 13.26 -10.65
N LEU A 165 8.13 12.58 -10.88
CA LEU A 165 8.74 12.54 -12.22
C LEU A 165 7.87 11.79 -13.23
N LYS A 166 7.18 10.72 -12.78
CA LYS A 166 6.35 9.87 -13.65
C LYS A 166 4.99 10.50 -13.98
N TYR A 167 4.38 11.22 -13.04
CA TYR A 167 2.98 11.66 -13.11
C TYR A 167 2.78 13.16 -13.02
N GLY A 168 3.82 13.93 -12.60
CA GLY A 168 3.80 15.37 -12.39
C GLY A 168 3.97 16.26 -13.62
#